data_7df8f7ce750bd9b29038786b6b6ab3bd
#
_entry.id   7df8f7ce750bd9b29038786b6b6ab3bd
#
_cell.length_a   1.000
_cell.length_b   1.000
_cell.length_c   1.000
_cell.angle_alpha   90.00
_cell.angle_beta   90.00
_cell.angle_gamma   90.00
#
_symmetry.space_group_name_H-M   'P 1'
#
loop_
_entity.id
_entity.type
_entity.pdbx_description
1 polymer ?
#
loop_
_entity_poly.entity_id
_entity_poly.type
_entity_poly.pdbx_seq_one_letter_code
_entity_poly.pdbx_strand_id
1 'polypeptide(L)'
;MPNPPASKLSAPDDSGAGLGHRPLPEKLAGRIQRKFRTLAEAGELGLIAYITAGDPSLEASARIVVAAAEAGADIIELGVPFSDPVADGPVIQRASERALRSGTTLAGVLELVRNLRSHTEVPLVLFSYFNPILQMGLQKFAESAASAGADGVLITDLTPEEADEYRATVRAQGLDAIFLAAPTSTDQRLARIAAASTGFLYLVSRTGVTGEREALPEGLPALVRRIRNFATLPIAVGFGISLPSHVSVLGGIADAAVVGSALMAAVENADSVDAAVAAVASRVRTLKNAARSGLSQRSSTLDVPTVE
;
A
#
# COMPACT_ATOMS: atom_id res chain seq x y z
N MET A 1 12.43 44.74 42.73
CA MET A 1 11.38 43.74 42.46
C MET A 1 12.06 42.43 42.14
N PRO A 2 11.95 41.38 42.96
CA PRO A 2 12.62 40.11 42.71
C PRO A 2 11.83 39.23 41.72
N ASN A 3 12.55 38.48 40.87
CA ASN A 3 12.04 37.51 39.91
C ASN A 3 11.33 36.34 40.65
N PRO A 4 10.25 35.79 40.08
CA PRO A 4 9.62 34.58 40.61
C PRO A 4 10.44 33.31 40.25
N PRO A 5 10.34 32.22 41.05
CA PRO A 5 11.16 31.03 40.87
C PRO A 5 10.65 30.15 39.72
N ALA A 6 11.59 29.51 39.03
CA ALA A 6 11.36 28.57 37.94
C ALA A 6 10.58 27.34 38.45
N SER A 7 9.45 27.04 37.80
CA SER A 7 8.70 25.82 38.03
C SER A 7 9.43 24.63 37.44
N LYS A 8 9.66 23.61 38.27
CA LYS A 8 10.22 22.31 37.90
C LYS A 8 9.26 21.62 36.94
N LEU A 9 9.69 21.39 35.71
CA LEU A 9 9.06 20.45 34.78
C LEU A 9 9.38 19.03 35.29
N SER A 10 8.35 18.32 35.73
CA SER A 10 8.41 16.90 36.01
C SER A 10 8.59 16.11 34.72
N ALA A 11 9.52 15.14 34.75
CA ALA A 11 9.75 14.18 33.67
C ALA A 11 8.48 13.37 33.37
N PRO A 12 8.22 12.98 32.09
CA PRO A 12 7.11 12.10 31.79
C PRO A 12 7.37 10.68 32.31
N ASP A 13 6.37 10.14 32.95
CA ASP A 13 6.30 8.78 33.49
C ASP A 13 6.39 7.75 32.36
N ASP A 14 7.42 6.91 32.38
CA ASP A 14 7.69 5.84 31.41
C ASP A 14 6.96 4.55 31.85
N SER A 15 5.64 4.62 31.96
CA SER A 15 4.82 3.44 32.15
C SER A 15 4.46 2.86 30.80
N GLY A 16 5.09 1.74 30.45
CA GLY A 16 4.91 0.99 29.20
C GLY A 16 3.45 0.68 28.88
N ALA A 17 2.81 1.60 28.15
CA ALA A 17 1.54 1.35 27.50
C ALA A 17 1.81 0.60 26.20
N GLY A 18 1.35 -0.64 26.13
CA GLY A 18 1.33 -1.44 24.92
C GLY A 18 0.76 -0.60 23.76
N LEU A 19 1.30 -0.80 22.55
CA LEU A 19 0.87 -0.16 21.31
C LEU A 19 -0.60 -0.51 21.01
N GLY A 20 -1.51 0.10 21.77
CA GLY A 20 -2.95 -0.03 21.59
C GLY A 20 -3.35 0.60 20.26
N HIS A 21 -3.88 -0.22 19.40
CA HIS A 21 -4.53 0.20 18.16
C HIS A 21 -5.66 1.17 18.51
N ARG A 22 -5.51 2.45 18.15
CA ARG A 22 -6.55 3.45 18.34
C ARG A 22 -7.64 3.22 17.29
N PRO A 23 -8.89 2.94 17.67
CA PRO A 23 -9.94 2.66 16.69
C PRO A 23 -10.16 3.84 15.75
N LEU A 24 -10.28 3.54 14.45
CA LEU A 24 -10.62 4.52 13.42
C LEU A 24 -12.06 5.03 13.66
N PRO A 25 -12.34 6.32 13.43
CA PRO A 25 -13.69 6.87 13.63
C PRO A 25 -14.70 6.20 12.69
N GLU A 26 -15.86 5.87 13.24
CA GLU A 26 -16.91 5.00 12.67
C GLU A 26 -17.67 5.61 11.47
N LYS A 27 -17.57 6.91 11.24
CA LYS A 27 -18.33 7.61 10.19
C LYS A 27 -17.59 7.63 8.86
N LEU A 28 -18.18 7.00 7.86
CA LEU A 28 -17.77 6.95 6.45
C LEU A 28 -16.56 6.04 6.14
N ALA A 29 -16.53 4.84 6.69
CA ALA A 29 -15.49 3.89 6.36
C ALA A 29 -15.65 3.37 4.92
N GLY A 30 -14.79 3.81 3.99
CA GLY A 30 -14.61 3.23 2.66
C GLY A 30 -14.15 1.75 2.76
N ARG A 31 -14.04 1.07 1.61
CA ARG A 31 -13.58 -0.34 1.59
C ARG A 31 -12.19 -0.52 2.19
N ILE A 32 -11.29 0.43 1.97
CA ILE A 32 -9.91 0.41 2.51
C ILE A 32 -9.95 0.40 4.04
N GLN A 33 -10.66 1.35 4.66
CA GLN A 33 -10.73 1.45 6.12
C GLN A 33 -11.42 0.24 6.75
N ARG A 34 -12.50 -0.28 6.14
CA ARG A 34 -13.16 -1.51 6.61
C ARG A 34 -12.21 -2.69 6.56
N LYS A 35 -11.44 -2.85 5.47
CA LYS A 35 -10.46 -3.93 5.32
C LYS A 35 -9.39 -3.85 6.41
N PHE A 36 -8.77 -2.70 6.63
CA PHE A 36 -7.76 -2.55 7.68
C PHE A 36 -8.31 -2.78 9.09
N ARG A 37 -9.56 -2.39 9.35
CA ARG A 37 -10.22 -2.69 10.63
C ARG A 37 -10.36 -4.20 10.83
N THR A 38 -10.91 -4.92 9.84
CA THR A 38 -11.05 -6.37 9.90
C THR A 38 -9.70 -7.07 10.13
N LEU A 39 -8.64 -6.61 9.45
CA LEU A 39 -7.29 -7.14 9.64
C LEU A 39 -6.76 -6.88 11.05
N ALA A 40 -6.97 -5.67 11.57
CA ALA A 40 -6.57 -5.30 12.92
C ALA A 40 -7.31 -6.11 14.00
N GLU A 41 -8.63 -6.30 13.84
CA GLU A 41 -9.45 -7.13 14.74
C GLU A 41 -9.02 -8.61 14.72
N ALA A 42 -8.61 -9.12 13.56
CA ALA A 42 -8.07 -10.47 13.40
C ALA A 42 -6.60 -10.57 13.85
N GLY A 43 -5.93 -9.44 14.12
CA GLY A 43 -4.48 -9.41 14.35
C GLY A 43 -3.67 -9.82 13.11
N GLU A 44 -4.20 -9.71 11.90
CA GLU A 44 -3.53 -10.14 10.66
C GLU A 44 -2.79 -8.99 9.98
N LEU A 45 -1.63 -9.30 9.39
CA LEU A 45 -0.97 -8.41 8.43
C LEU A 45 -1.74 -8.42 7.11
N GLY A 46 -2.04 -7.23 6.57
CA GLY A 46 -2.63 -7.09 5.25
C GLY A 46 -1.65 -7.46 4.13
N LEU A 47 -2.16 -8.00 3.04
CA LEU A 47 -1.41 -8.23 1.81
C LEU A 47 -1.99 -7.37 0.69
N ILE A 48 -1.22 -6.41 0.21
CA ILE A 48 -1.55 -5.56 -0.94
C ILE A 48 -0.82 -6.11 -2.16
N ALA A 49 -1.57 -6.46 -3.20
CA ALA A 49 -1.02 -6.98 -4.44
C ALA A 49 -1.01 -5.88 -5.51
N TYR A 50 0.18 -5.50 -6.00
CA TYR A 50 0.31 -4.59 -7.13
C TYR A 50 0.29 -5.38 -8.44
N ILE A 51 -0.52 -4.93 -9.39
CA ILE A 51 -0.66 -5.52 -10.73
C ILE A 51 -0.68 -4.39 -11.74
N THR A 52 0.23 -4.42 -12.73
CA THR A 52 0.21 -3.49 -13.86
C THR A 52 -1.00 -3.79 -14.74
N ALA A 53 -1.93 -2.84 -14.84
CA ALA A 53 -3.11 -2.98 -15.66
C ALA A 53 -2.75 -3.02 -17.15
N GLY A 54 -3.28 -4.01 -17.85
CA GLY A 54 -3.02 -4.20 -19.28
C GLY A 54 -1.81 -5.10 -19.60
N ASP A 55 -1.15 -5.66 -18.60
CA ASP A 55 -0.05 -6.60 -18.80
C ASP A 55 -0.53 -8.06 -18.62
N PRO A 56 -0.54 -8.91 -19.64
CA PRO A 56 -0.25 -8.63 -21.07
C PRO A 56 -1.43 -8.00 -21.83
N SER A 57 -2.62 -7.94 -21.26
CA SER A 57 -3.82 -7.27 -21.79
C SER A 57 -4.78 -6.88 -20.67
N LEU A 58 -5.75 -5.99 -20.93
CA LEU A 58 -6.78 -5.62 -19.93
C LEU A 58 -7.65 -6.83 -19.54
N GLU A 59 -7.97 -7.71 -20.47
CA GLU A 59 -8.72 -8.94 -20.20
C GLU A 59 -7.93 -9.90 -19.30
N ALA A 60 -6.65 -10.12 -19.61
CA ALA A 60 -5.78 -10.93 -18.78
C ALA A 60 -5.64 -10.33 -17.37
N SER A 61 -5.47 -9.01 -17.28
CA SER A 61 -5.39 -8.31 -15.99
C SER A 61 -6.65 -8.48 -15.16
N ALA A 62 -7.85 -8.46 -15.76
CA ALA A 62 -9.09 -8.73 -15.04
C ALA A 62 -9.06 -10.12 -14.37
N ARG A 63 -8.66 -11.15 -15.12
CA ARG A 63 -8.54 -12.53 -14.61
C ARG A 63 -7.48 -12.66 -13.51
N ILE A 64 -6.33 -12.01 -13.69
CA ILE A 64 -5.23 -12.01 -12.72
C ILE A 64 -5.68 -11.34 -11.41
N VAL A 65 -6.36 -10.20 -11.49
CA VAL A 65 -6.85 -9.46 -10.32
C VAL A 65 -7.88 -10.25 -9.55
N VAL A 66 -8.86 -10.86 -10.22
CA VAL A 66 -9.87 -11.71 -9.58
C VAL A 66 -9.19 -12.89 -8.87
N ALA A 67 -8.27 -13.57 -9.55
CA ALA A 67 -7.55 -14.70 -8.98
C ALA A 67 -6.65 -14.28 -7.78
N ALA A 68 -6.05 -13.10 -7.81
CA ALA A 68 -5.29 -12.55 -6.68
C ALA A 68 -6.20 -12.25 -5.48
N ALA A 69 -7.38 -11.66 -5.71
CA ALA A 69 -8.38 -11.40 -4.67
C ALA A 69 -8.87 -12.70 -4.02
N GLU A 70 -9.25 -13.71 -4.82
CA GLU A 70 -9.67 -15.03 -4.36
C GLU A 70 -8.55 -15.79 -3.61
N ALA A 71 -7.29 -15.56 -4.00
CA ALA A 71 -6.13 -16.15 -3.34
C ALA A 71 -5.79 -15.46 -2.00
N GLY A 72 -6.45 -14.35 -1.64
CA GLY A 72 -6.35 -13.70 -0.34
C GLY A 72 -5.62 -12.36 -0.34
N ALA A 73 -5.45 -11.69 -1.48
CA ALA A 73 -5.04 -10.29 -1.48
C ALA A 73 -6.12 -9.45 -0.79
N ASP A 74 -5.72 -8.60 0.16
CA ASP A 74 -6.63 -7.77 0.95
C ASP A 74 -6.95 -6.45 0.26
N ILE A 75 -6.02 -5.93 -0.52
CA ILE A 75 -6.14 -4.73 -1.35
C ILE A 75 -5.41 -5.01 -2.67
N ILE A 76 -5.91 -4.48 -3.76
CA ILE A 76 -5.24 -4.51 -5.06
C ILE A 76 -4.81 -3.10 -5.45
N GLU A 77 -3.55 -2.91 -5.80
CA GLU A 77 -3.05 -1.72 -6.48
C GLU A 77 -3.00 -2.00 -7.99
N LEU A 78 -3.74 -1.21 -8.76
CA LEU A 78 -3.75 -1.25 -10.22
C LEU A 78 -2.79 -0.21 -10.77
N GLY A 79 -1.63 -0.66 -11.24
CA GLY A 79 -0.64 0.21 -11.88
C GLY A 79 -1.14 0.69 -13.25
N VAL A 80 -1.32 2.00 -13.37
CA VAL A 80 -1.59 2.65 -14.66
C VAL A 80 -0.29 2.71 -15.45
N PRO A 81 -0.19 2.06 -16.62
CA PRO A 81 1.06 2.04 -17.36
C PRO A 81 1.42 3.44 -17.87
N PHE A 82 2.69 3.79 -17.76
CA PHE A 82 3.23 5.08 -18.16
C PHE A 82 4.54 4.91 -18.92
N SER A 83 4.81 5.80 -19.90
CA SER A 83 6.00 5.72 -20.76
C SER A 83 7.32 6.04 -20.06
N ASP A 84 7.24 6.87 -18.99
CA ASP A 84 8.41 7.41 -18.29
C ASP A 84 8.40 7.06 -16.80
N PRO A 85 8.42 5.75 -16.44
CA PRO A 85 8.14 5.27 -15.09
C PRO A 85 9.39 5.35 -14.20
N VAL A 86 9.88 6.56 -13.91
CA VAL A 86 11.14 6.85 -13.23
C VAL A 86 11.22 6.33 -11.79
N ALA A 87 10.08 6.12 -11.14
CA ALA A 87 10.01 5.58 -9.78
C ALA A 87 9.99 4.04 -9.75
N ASP A 88 9.79 3.39 -10.90
CA ASP A 88 9.59 1.96 -11.00
C ASP A 88 10.89 1.20 -11.25
N GLY A 89 10.97 -0.02 -10.74
CA GLY A 89 12.05 -0.94 -11.05
C GLY A 89 11.85 -1.66 -12.38
N PRO A 90 12.92 -2.35 -12.87
CA PRO A 90 12.96 -2.87 -14.22
C PRO A 90 11.83 -3.86 -14.55
N VAL A 91 11.35 -4.64 -13.58
CA VAL A 91 10.22 -5.58 -13.80
C VAL A 91 8.92 -4.82 -14.07
N ILE A 92 8.64 -3.77 -13.27
CA ILE A 92 7.43 -2.95 -13.44
C ILE A 92 7.53 -2.10 -14.72
N GLN A 93 8.71 -1.58 -15.04
CA GLN A 93 8.96 -0.86 -16.30
C GLN A 93 8.63 -1.74 -17.51
N ARG A 94 9.12 -2.98 -17.56
CA ARG A 94 8.81 -3.92 -18.65
C ARG A 94 7.33 -4.29 -18.70
N ALA A 95 6.67 -4.44 -17.54
CA ALA A 95 5.24 -4.67 -17.47
C ALA A 95 4.44 -3.47 -18.05
N SER A 96 4.83 -2.24 -17.69
CA SER A 96 4.25 -1.01 -18.26
C SER A 96 4.47 -0.92 -19.78
N GLU A 97 5.66 -1.27 -20.28
CA GLU A 97 5.92 -1.34 -21.73
C GLU A 97 5.03 -2.35 -22.44
N ARG A 98 4.84 -3.57 -21.89
CA ARG A 98 3.93 -4.57 -22.48
C ARG A 98 2.50 -4.07 -22.48
N ALA A 99 2.04 -3.47 -21.38
CA ALA A 99 0.70 -2.90 -21.27
C ALA A 99 0.46 -1.75 -22.27
N LEU A 100 1.43 -0.85 -22.45
CA LEU A 100 1.34 0.22 -23.45
C LEU A 100 1.32 -0.32 -24.87
N ARG A 101 2.14 -1.33 -25.19
CA ARG A 101 2.13 -2.01 -26.51
C ARG A 101 0.80 -2.70 -26.79
N SER A 102 0.10 -3.19 -25.78
CA SER A 102 -1.26 -3.76 -25.92
C SER A 102 -2.35 -2.69 -26.10
N GLY A 103 -1.99 -1.40 -26.10
CA GLY A 103 -2.91 -0.28 -26.28
C GLY A 103 -3.62 0.16 -24.99
N THR A 104 -3.11 -0.22 -23.83
CA THR A 104 -3.71 0.17 -22.55
C THR A 104 -3.60 1.67 -22.31
N THR A 105 -4.71 2.29 -21.94
CA THR A 105 -4.84 3.72 -21.60
C THR A 105 -5.43 3.88 -20.20
N LEU A 106 -5.31 5.07 -19.59
CA LEU A 106 -5.97 5.36 -18.31
C LEU A 106 -7.49 5.13 -18.39
N ALA A 107 -8.14 5.50 -19.50
CA ALA A 107 -9.58 5.23 -19.70
C ALA A 107 -9.88 3.72 -19.71
N GLY A 108 -9.02 2.91 -20.35
CA GLY A 108 -9.12 1.45 -20.33
C GLY A 108 -8.93 0.85 -18.94
N VAL A 109 -8.03 1.43 -18.13
CA VAL A 109 -7.85 1.02 -16.73
C VAL A 109 -9.09 1.32 -15.89
N LEU A 110 -9.73 2.48 -16.08
CA LEU A 110 -10.98 2.82 -15.40
C LEU A 110 -12.13 1.88 -15.79
N GLU A 111 -12.18 1.46 -17.06
CA GLU A 111 -13.15 0.45 -17.51
C GLU A 111 -12.86 -0.92 -16.91
N LEU A 112 -11.58 -1.30 -16.79
CA LEU A 112 -11.17 -2.50 -16.05
C LEU A 112 -11.66 -2.46 -14.60
N VAL A 113 -11.49 -1.33 -13.88
CA VAL A 113 -11.99 -1.17 -12.51
C VAL A 113 -13.51 -1.40 -12.46
N ARG A 114 -14.27 -0.85 -13.38
CA ARG A 114 -15.73 -1.04 -13.47
C ARG A 114 -16.11 -2.49 -13.68
N ASN A 115 -15.41 -3.19 -14.57
CA ASN A 115 -15.62 -4.60 -14.81
C ASN A 115 -15.31 -5.43 -13.55
N LEU A 116 -14.20 -5.15 -12.87
CA LEU A 116 -13.79 -5.85 -11.66
C LEU A 116 -14.83 -5.75 -10.53
N ARG A 117 -15.60 -4.65 -10.44
CA ARG A 117 -16.64 -4.49 -9.40
C ARG A 117 -17.79 -5.47 -9.50
N SER A 118 -18.03 -6.07 -10.66
CA SER A 118 -19.00 -7.15 -10.79
C SER A 118 -18.47 -8.51 -10.27
N HIS A 119 -17.17 -8.62 -9.96
CA HIS A 119 -16.50 -9.85 -9.57
C HIS A 119 -15.90 -9.82 -8.17
N THR A 120 -15.59 -8.62 -7.63
CA THR A 120 -14.92 -8.53 -6.33
C THR A 120 -15.23 -7.25 -5.57
N GLU A 121 -15.33 -7.38 -4.24
CA GLU A 121 -15.42 -6.26 -3.29
C GLU A 121 -14.06 -5.87 -2.68
N VAL A 122 -12.95 -6.48 -3.13
CA VAL A 122 -11.61 -6.12 -2.66
C VAL A 122 -11.35 -4.62 -2.94
N PRO A 123 -10.77 -3.86 -2.00
CA PRO A 123 -10.40 -2.48 -2.27
C PRO A 123 -9.46 -2.36 -3.47
N LEU A 124 -9.76 -1.44 -4.40
CA LEU A 124 -8.97 -1.16 -5.59
C LEU A 124 -8.36 0.24 -5.51
N VAL A 125 -7.05 0.32 -5.52
CA VAL A 125 -6.27 1.56 -5.52
C VAL A 125 -5.65 1.77 -6.89
N LEU A 126 -5.87 2.93 -7.50
CA LEU A 126 -5.16 3.33 -8.72
C LEU A 126 -3.77 3.82 -8.35
N PHE A 127 -2.74 3.17 -8.87
CA PHE A 127 -1.35 3.54 -8.69
C PHE A 127 -0.84 4.16 -10.00
N SER A 128 -0.51 5.45 -9.99
CA SER A 128 -0.24 6.22 -11.21
C SER A 128 0.89 7.21 -11.04
N TYR A 129 1.30 7.77 -12.16
CA TYR A 129 2.01 9.04 -12.27
C TYR A 129 1.01 10.17 -12.50
N PHE A 130 1.42 11.41 -12.23
CA PHE A 130 0.49 12.54 -12.30
C PHE A 130 0.14 12.94 -13.73
N ASN A 131 1.08 12.82 -14.65
CA ASN A 131 0.86 13.24 -16.04
C ASN A 131 -0.33 12.55 -16.76
N PRO A 132 -0.55 11.23 -16.69
CA PRO A 132 -1.75 10.60 -17.24
C PRO A 132 -3.05 11.18 -16.72
N ILE A 133 -3.07 11.54 -15.42
CA ILE A 133 -4.24 12.14 -14.76
C ILE A 133 -4.47 13.56 -15.25
N LEU A 134 -3.40 14.36 -15.36
CA LEU A 134 -3.48 15.72 -15.91
C LEU A 134 -3.98 15.74 -17.36
N GLN A 135 -3.54 14.80 -18.20
CA GLN A 135 -4.00 14.68 -19.58
C GLN A 135 -5.51 14.36 -19.67
N MET A 136 -6.05 13.60 -18.75
CA MET A 136 -7.51 13.35 -18.68
C MET A 136 -8.27 14.56 -18.12
N GLY A 137 -7.62 15.38 -17.31
CA GLY A 137 -8.19 16.42 -16.47
C GLY A 137 -8.58 15.88 -15.09
N LEU A 138 -8.08 16.54 -14.04
CA LEU A 138 -8.18 16.08 -12.66
C LEU A 138 -9.61 15.82 -12.19
N GLN A 139 -10.52 16.76 -12.46
CA GLN A 139 -11.94 16.60 -12.09
C GLN A 139 -12.58 15.40 -12.79
N LYS A 140 -12.39 15.28 -14.11
CA LYS A 140 -12.91 14.17 -14.92
C LYS A 140 -12.33 12.83 -14.47
N PHE A 141 -11.05 12.79 -14.14
CA PHE A 141 -10.40 11.59 -13.61
C PHE A 141 -11.05 11.16 -12.30
N ALA A 142 -11.18 12.06 -11.32
CA ALA A 142 -11.73 11.75 -10.00
C ALA A 142 -13.18 11.24 -10.09
N GLU A 143 -14.03 11.91 -10.86
CA GLU A 143 -15.41 11.48 -11.12
C GLU A 143 -15.48 10.10 -11.80
N SER A 144 -14.63 9.89 -12.82
CA SER A 144 -14.60 8.62 -13.55
C SER A 144 -14.07 7.47 -12.69
N ALA A 145 -13.03 7.71 -11.88
CA ALA A 145 -12.46 6.72 -10.96
C ALA A 145 -13.46 6.31 -9.88
N ALA A 146 -14.12 7.27 -9.24
CA ALA A 146 -15.16 7.01 -8.25
C ALA A 146 -16.36 6.26 -8.87
N SER A 147 -16.85 6.71 -10.02
CA SER A 147 -17.95 6.06 -10.75
C SER A 147 -17.58 4.64 -11.21
N ALA A 148 -16.32 4.38 -11.56
CA ALA A 148 -15.83 3.04 -11.87
C ALA A 148 -15.75 2.15 -10.61
N GLY A 149 -15.73 2.73 -9.43
CA GLY A 149 -15.66 2.01 -8.15
C GLY A 149 -14.25 1.84 -7.59
N ALA A 150 -13.29 2.68 -7.98
CA ALA A 150 -12.02 2.78 -7.27
C ALA A 150 -12.24 3.25 -5.82
N ASP A 151 -11.35 2.89 -4.92
CA ASP A 151 -11.41 3.23 -3.49
C ASP A 151 -10.37 4.28 -3.12
N GLY A 152 -9.27 4.38 -3.85
CA GLY A 152 -8.20 5.31 -3.58
C GLY A 152 -7.28 5.50 -4.77
N VAL A 153 -6.41 6.51 -4.65
CA VAL A 153 -5.42 6.86 -5.67
C VAL A 153 -4.09 7.16 -4.97
N LEU A 154 -3.02 6.57 -5.50
CA LEU A 154 -1.64 6.86 -5.16
C LEU A 154 -0.93 7.39 -6.39
N ILE A 155 -0.30 8.56 -6.27
CA ILE A 155 0.50 9.17 -7.33
C ILE A 155 1.95 9.23 -6.87
N THR A 156 2.85 8.59 -7.64
CA THR A 156 4.24 8.38 -7.24
C THR A 156 5.10 9.64 -7.28
N ASP A 157 4.80 10.55 -8.19
CA ASP A 157 5.55 11.77 -8.50
C ASP A 157 4.86 13.06 -8.04
N LEU A 158 3.79 12.97 -7.24
CA LEU A 158 3.11 14.12 -6.66
C LEU A 158 3.41 14.23 -5.15
N THR A 159 4.04 15.35 -4.78
CA THR A 159 4.37 15.61 -3.37
C THR A 159 3.18 16.19 -2.59
N PRO A 160 3.09 15.98 -1.26
CA PRO A 160 2.02 16.57 -0.47
C PRO A 160 1.95 18.10 -0.55
N GLU A 161 3.09 18.75 -0.81
CA GLU A 161 3.23 20.22 -0.92
C GLU A 161 2.52 20.76 -2.16
N GLU A 162 2.40 19.98 -3.22
CA GLU A 162 1.81 20.35 -4.52
C GLU A 162 0.42 19.72 -4.74
N ALA A 163 -0.09 18.96 -3.76
CA ALA A 163 -1.23 18.09 -3.93
C ALA A 163 -2.57 18.68 -3.44
N ASP A 164 -2.66 19.96 -3.09
CA ASP A 164 -3.88 20.48 -2.45
C ASP A 164 -5.12 20.36 -3.34
N GLU A 165 -5.02 20.76 -4.60
CA GLU A 165 -6.12 20.63 -5.58
C GLU A 165 -6.46 19.15 -5.82
N TYR A 166 -5.46 18.31 -6.03
CA TYR A 166 -5.65 16.86 -6.20
C TYR A 166 -6.38 16.24 -5.01
N ARG A 167 -5.92 16.51 -3.79
CA ARG A 167 -6.52 15.98 -2.56
C ARG A 167 -7.97 16.42 -2.38
N ALA A 168 -8.23 17.70 -2.61
CA ALA A 168 -9.59 18.24 -2.53
C ALA A 168 -10.51 17.54 -3.53
N THR A 169 -10.06 17.41 -4.79
CA THR A 169 -10.84 16.84 -5.88
C THR A 169 -11.14 15.34 -5.66
N VAL A 170 -10.14 14.52 -5.34
CA VAL A 170 -10.36 13.07 -5.15
C VAL A 170 -11.20 12.79 -3.90
N ARG A 171 -10.98 13.53 -2.81
CA ARG A 171 -11.78 13.40 -1.58
C ARG A 171 -13.24 13.81 -1.75
N ALA A 172 -13.50 14.84 -2.56
CA ALA A 172 -14.87 15.24 -2.89
C ALA A 172 -15.66 14.12 -3.59
N GLN A 173 -14.97 13.21 -4.27
CA GLN A 173 -15.54 12.03 -4.92
C GLN A 173 -15.50 10.77 -4.01
N GLY A 174 -15.11 10.91 -2.74
CA GLY A 174 -15.04 9.79 -1.79
C GLY A 174 -13.84 8.85 -1.99
N LEU A 175 -12.84 9.24 -2.77
CA LEU A 175 -11.62 8.48 -2.99
C LEU A 175 -10.58 8.80 -1.90
N ASP A 176 -9.85 7.79 -1.44
CA ASP A 176 -8.70 7.98 -0.57
C ASP A 176 -7.50 8.52 -1.37
N ALA A 177 -6.82 9.53 -0.80
CA ALA A 177 -5.55 10.07 -1.32
C ALA A 177 -4.40 9.44 -0.52
N ILE A 178 -3.59 8.58 -1.15
CA ILE A 178 -2.51 7.85 -0.50
C ILE A 178 -1.18 8.48 -0.90
N PHE A 179 -0.32 8.75 0.09
CA PHE A 179 1.00 9.35 -0.14
C PHE A 179 2.14 8.46 0.33
N LEU A 180 3.31 8.67 -0.31
CA LEU A 180 4.53 7.93 -0.08
C LEU A 180 5.37 8.58 1.03
N ALA A 181 5.78 7.78 2.01
CA ALA A 181 6.86 8.11 2.92
C ALA A 181 8.13 7.31 2.56
N ALA A 182 9.29 7.89 2.75
CA ALA A 182 10.58 7.27 2.46
C ALA A 182 11.51 7.32 3.69
N PRO A 183 12.55 6.49 3.77
CA PRO A 183 13.54 6.53 4.85
C PRO A 183 14.22 7.91 4.99
N THR A 184 14.32 8.64 3.88
CA THR A 184 14.89 9.99 3.82
C THR A 184 13.93 11.11 4.24
N SER A 185 12.65 10.80 4.49
CA SER A 185 11.67 11.81 4.90
C SER A 185 12.02 12.35 6.29
N THR A 186 12.11 13.69 6.40
CA THR A 186 12.28 14.37 7.69
C THR A 186 11.01 14.29 8.53
N ASP A 187 11.07 14.58 9.84
CA ASP A 187 9.89 14.55 10.71
C ASP A 187 8.81 15.54 10.25
N GLN A 188 9.23 16.74 9.83
CA GLN A 188 8.31 17.73 9.27
C GLN A 188 7.59 17.19 8.01
N ARG A 189 8.33 16.48 7.15
CA ARG A 189 7.76 15.87 5.95
C ARG A 189 6.84 14.70 6.29
N LEU A 190 7.20 13.86 7.26
CA LEU A 190 6.34 12.78 7.76
C LEU A 190 5.02 13.31 8.30
N ALA A 191 5.04 14.39 9.09
CA ALA A 191 3.84 15.05 9.57
C ALA A 191 2.93 15.55 8.43
N ARG A 192 3.52 16.15 7.39
CA ARG A 192 2.78 16.59 6.18
C ARG A 192 2.19 15.43 5.40
N ILE A 193 2.97 14.37 5.17
CA ILE A 193 2.52 13.14 4.49
C ILE A 193 1.34 12.54 5.26
N ALA A 194 1.45 12.41 6.58
CA ALA A 194 0.41 11.87 7.42
C ALA A 194 -0.89 12.71 7.36
N ALA A 195 -0.78 14.04 7.43
CA ALA A 195 -1.92 14.96 7.32
C ALA A 195 -2.55 14.97 5.91
N ALA A 196 -1.76 14.72 4.88
CA ALA A 196 -2.20 14.66 3.49
C ALA A 196 -2.90 13.35 3.16
N SER A 197 -2.48 12.24 3.75
CA SER A 197 -2.97 10.90 3.42
C SER A 197 -4.35 10.59 4.00
N THR A 198 -5.08 9.71 3.31
CA THR A 198 -6.24 8.98 3.81
C THR A 198 -6.13 7.51 3.40
N GLY A 199 -6.99 6.64 3.92
CA GLY A 199 -6.91 5.21 3.66
C GLY A 199 -5.75 4.55 4.41
N PHE A 200 -4.56 4.71 3.91
CA PHE A 200 -3.31 4.26 4.54
C PHE A 200 -2.11 5.13 4.12
N LEU A 201 -1.01 4.98 4.82
CA LEU A 201 0.27 5.60 4.47
C LEU A 201 1.17 4.53 3.83
N TYR A 202 1.69 4.82 2.65
CA TYR A 202 2.59 3.91 1.96
C TYR A 202 4.05 4.21 2.33
N LEU A 203 4.74 3.26 2.94
CA LEU A 203 6.15 3.38 3.25
C LEU A 203 7.00 2.64 2.23
N VAL A 204 7.80 3.40 1.50
CA VAL A 204 8.89 2.86 0.69
C VAL A 204 9.99 2.38 1.63
N SER A 205 10.26 1.06 1.67
CA SER A 205 11.20 0.49 2.64
C SER A 205 12.67 0.82 2.35
N ARG A 206 12.99 1.29 1.16
CA ARG A 206 14.38 1.56 0.68
C ARG A 206 14.46 2.76 -0.24
N THR A 207 15.65 3.35 -0.31
CA THR A 207 16.05 4.31 -1.35
C THR A 207 16.68 3.54 -2.52
N GLY A 208 16.27 3.85 -3.76
CA GLY A 208 16.75 3.22 -4.99
C GLY A 208 15.66 2.41 -5.71
N VAL A 209 15.98 1.94 -6.94
CA VAL A 209 15.03 1.19 -7.77
C VAL A 209 14.69 -0.19 -7.20
N THR A 210 13.47 -0.64 -7.45
CA THR A 210 12.91 -1.90 -6.95
C THR A 210 13.68 -3.13 -7.50
N GLY A 211 13.95 -4.11 -6.64
CA GLY A 211 14.56 -5.40 -6.98
C GLY A 211 14.44 -6.39 -5.84
N GLU A 212 14.41 -7.68 -6.12
CA GLU A 212 14.37 -8.75 -5.13
C GLU A 212 15.69 -8.81 -4.33
N ARG A 213 15.59 -8.94 -3.00
CA ARG A 213 16.74 -9.11 -2.08
C ARG A 213 16.38 -10.07 -0.95
N GLU A 214 17.40 -10.66 -0.32
CA GLU A 214 17.22 -11.71 0.69
C GLU A 214 16.75 -11.18 2.06
N ALA A 215 16.95 -9.91 2.41
CA ALA A 215 16.58 -9.36 3.72
C ALA A 215 15.97 -7.96 3.66
N LEU A 216 15.06 -7.67 4.60
CA LEU A 216 14.52 -6.32 4.84
C LEU A 216 15.60 -5.43 5.51
N PRO A 217 15.50 -4.08 5.36
CA PRO A 217 16.43 -3.16 6.03
C PRO A 217 16.33 -3.27 7.56
N GLU A 218 17.47 -3.37 8.24
CA GLU A 218 17.51 -3.45 9.71
C GLU A 218 16.85 -2.27 10.41
N GLY A 219 16.91 -1.06 9.82
CA GLY A 219 16.30 0.16 10.34
C GLY A 219 14.79 0.27 10.14
N LEU A 220 14.14 -0.69 9.45
CA LEU A 220 12.71 -0.61 9.12
C LEU A 220 11.79 -0.54 10.35
N PRO A 221 11.99 -1.34 11.43
CA PRO A 221 11.15 -1.22 12.62
C PRO A 221 11.23 0.15 13.30
N ALA A 222 12.43 0.74 13.36
CA ALA A 222 12.63 2.08 13.91
C ALA A 222 11.95 3.15 13.06
N LEU A 223 12.02 3.02 11.74
CA LEU A 223 11.37 3.93 10.80
C LEU A 223 9.84 3.87 10.93
N VAL A 224 9.25 2.68 11.02
CA VAL A 224 7.79 2.54 11.21
C VAL A 224 7.36 3.15 12.54
N ARG A 225 8.08 2.89 13.65
CA ARG A 225 7.81 3.55 14.94
C ARG A 225 7.88 5.07 14.84
N ARG A 226 8.88 5.59 14.12
CA ARG A 226 9.03 7.04 13.90
C ARG A 226 7.84 7.63 13.14
N ILE A 227 7.33 6.93 12.11
CA ILE A 227 6.14 7.37 11.35
C ILE A 227 4.90 7.37 12.23
N ARG A 228 4.73 6.38 13.11
CA ARG A 228 3.58 6.29 14.03
C ARG A 228 3.48 7.47 15.00
N ASN A 229 4.57 8.21 15.24
CA ASN A 229 4.49 9.47 16.03
C ASN A 229 3.71 10.57 15.29
N PHE A 230 3.55 10.47 13.98
CA PHE A 230 2.89 11.48 13.14
C PHE A 230 1.59 10.95 12.50
N ALA A 231 1.42 9.63 12.37
CA ALA A 231 0.33 9.01 11.63
C ALA A 231 -0.46 8.03 12.50
N THR A 232 -1.79 8.19 12.51
CA THR A 232 -2.74 7.21 13.06
C THR A 232 -3.28 6.26 12.00
N LEU A 233 -2.98 6.52 10.73
CA LEU A 233 -3.36 5.68 9.59
C LEU A 233 -2.59 4.34 9.60
N PRO A 234 -3.17 3.28 9.04
CA PRO A 234 -2.44 2.06 8.75
C PRO A 234 -1.20 2.36 7.91
N ILE A 235 -0.11 1.63 8.15
CA ILE A 235 1.15 1.75 7.40
C ILE A 235 1.35 0.50 6.56
N ALA A 236 1.34 0.66 5.24
CA ALA A 236 1.67 -0.39 4.29
C ALA A 236 3.14 -0.24 3.86
N VAL A 237 3.92 -1.31 3.95
CA VAL A 237 5.33 -1.31 3.58
C VAL A 237 5.52 -1.99 2.22
N GLY A 238 6.10 -1.26 1.28
CA GLY A 238 6.39 -1.74 -0.08
C GLY A 238 7.87 -1.62 -0.44
N PHE A 239 8.19 -2.04 -1.66
CA PHE A 239 9.52 -2.09 -2.28
C PHE A 239 10.45 -3.18 -1.74
N GLY A 240 10.70 -4.18 -2.60
CA GLY A 240 11.62 -5.29 -2.34
C GLY A 240 11.04 -6.44 -1.51
N ILE A 241 9.71 -6.42 -1.26
CA ILE A 241 9.03 -7.52 -0.60
C ILE A 241 8.64 -8.56 -1.66
N SER A 242 9.26 -9.73 -1.58
CA SER A 242 9.09 -10.80 -2.59
C SER A 242 8.96 -12.19 -1.98
N LEU A 243 9.48 -12.38 -0.76
CA LEU A 243 9.56 -13.68 -0.09
C LEU A 243 8.55 -13.77 1.07
N PRO A 244 8.04 -14.98 1.37
CA PRO A 244 7.22 -15.23 2.56
C PRO A 244 7.88 -14.80 3.87
N SER A 245 9.21 -14.97 3.99
CA SER A 245 10.00 -14.51 5.13
C SER A 245 9.94 -13.00 5.34
N HIS A 246 9.95 -12.21 4.26
CA HIS A 246 9.79 -10.76 4.35
C HIS A 246 8.43 -10.38 4.92
N VAL A 247 7.37 -11.06 4.45
CA VAL A 247 5.99 -10.84 4.91
C VAL A 247 5.86 -11.22 6.38
N SER A 248 6.39 -12.38 6.79
CA SER A 248 6.35 -12.80 8.20
C SER A 248 7.05 -11.82 9.15
N VAL A 249 8.20 -11.26 8.74
CA VAL A 249 8.93 -10.25 9.54
C VAL A 249 8.11 -8.97 9.70
N LEU A 250 7.35 -8.56 8.67
CA LEU A 250 6.49 -7.37 8.74
C LEU A 250 5.31 -7.54 9.68
N GLY A 251 4.89 -8.77 9.95
CA GLY A 251 3.75 -9.11 10.80
C GLY A 251 3.85 -8.60 12.24
N GLY A 252 3.99 -7.41 12.53
CA GLY A 252 4.10 -6.81 13.86
C GLY A 252 4.94 -5.56 13.84
N ILE A 253 5.39 -5.18 12.65
CA ILE A 253 6.07 -3.92 12.40
C ILE A 253 5.10 -2.97 11.70
N ALA A 254 4.36 -3.47 10.70
CA ALA A 254 3.48 -2.72 9.83
C ALA A 254 2.06 -3.31 9.82
N ASP A 255 1.13 -2.64 9.15
CA ASP A 255 -0.27 -3.08 9.02
C ASP A 255 -0.52 -3.83 7.70
N ALA A 256 0.31 -3.61 6.68
CA ALA A 256 0.28 -4.37 5.44
C ALA A 256 1.66 -4.48 4.77
N ALA A 257 1.83 -5.55 3.99
CA ALA A 257 2.93 -5.73 3.04
C ALA A 257 2.44 -5.49 1.62
N VAL A 258 3.19 -4.71 0.82
CA VAL A 258 2.90 -4.50 -0.61
C VAL A 258 3.87 -5.30 -1.46
N VAL A 259 3.32 -6.12 -2.35
CA VAL A 259 4.10 -6.99 -3.25
C VAL A 259 3.74 -6.68 -4.69
N GLY A 260 4.72 -6.23 -5.46
CA GLY A 260 4.55 -5.88 -6.89
C GLY A 260 5.48 -6.68 -7.79
N SER A 261 6.78 -6.39 -7.78
CA SER A 261 7.74 -6.97 -8.71
C SER A 261 7.72 -8.51 -8.78
N ALA A 262 7.53 -9.18 -7.63
CA ALA A 262 7.44 -10.64 -7.59
C ALA A 262 6.19 -11.19 -8.29
N LEU A 263 5.06 -10.46 -8.26
CA LEU A 263 3.83 -10.83 -8.97
C LEU A 263 3.98 -10.55 -10.46
N MET A 264 4.51 -9.38 -10.84
CA MET A 264 4.70 -9.04 -12.25
C MET A 264 5.78 -9.89 -12.92
N ALA A 265 6.82 -10.32 -12.19
CA ALA A 265 7.76 -11.32 -12.69
C ALA A 265 7.09 -12.68 -12.95
N ALA A 266 6.12 -13.08 -12.13
CA ALA A 266 5.34 -14.29 -12.37
C ALA A 266 4.46 -14.18 -13.63
N VAL A 267 3.92 -12.98 -13.92
CA VAL A 267 3.21 -12.71 -15.19
C VAL A 267 4.18 -12.75 -16.38
N GLU A 268 5.32 -12.09 -16.28
CA GLU A 268 6.34 -12.00 -17.33
C GLU A 268 6.88 -13.37 -17.76
N ASN A 269 7.08 -14.29 -16.80
CA ASN A 269 7.65 -15.61 -17.03
C ASN A 269 6.61 -16.70 -17.38
N ALA A 270 5.34 -16.34 -17.50
CA ALA A 270 4.30 -17.29 -17.82
C ALA A 270 4.13 -17.49 -19.34
N ASP A 271 4.02 -18.75 -19.78
CA ASP A 271 3.87 -19.10 -21.20
C ASP A 271 2.46 -18.83 -21.75
N SER A 272 1.48 -18.57 -20.87
CA SER A 272 0.09 -18.28 -21.24
C SER A 272 -0.60 -17.43 -20.16
N VAL A 273 -1.75 -16.85 -20.52
CA VAL A 273 -2.59 -16.11 -19.56
C VAL A 273 -3.06 -17.03 -18.41
N ASP A 274 -3.43 -18.28 -18.71
CA ASP A 274 -3.86 -19.23 -17.68
C ASP A 274 -2.71 -19.57 -16.72
N ALA A 275 -1.50 -19.73 -17.23
CA ALA A 275 -0.29 -19.92 -16.42
C ALA A 275 0.01 -18.70 -15.56
N ALA A 276 -0.13 -17.47 -16.10
CA ALA A 276 0.05 -16.23 -15.35
C ALA A 276 -0.96 -16.10 -14.20
N VAL A 277 -2.25 -16.36 -14.46
CA VAL A 277 -3.32 -16.36 -13.46
C VAL A 277 -3.01 -17.36 -12.34
N ALA A 278 -2.65 -18.59 -12.67
CA ALA A 278 -2.31 -19.62 -11.70
C ALA A 278 -1.05 -19.26 -10.88
N ALA A 279 -0.02 -18.73 -11.52
CA ALA A 279 1.23 -18.34 -10.88
C ALA A 279 1.02 -17.19 -9.88
N VAL A 280 0.27 -16.15 -10.26
CA VAL A 280 -0.06 -15.03 -9.37
C VAL A 280 -0.90 -15.50 -8.19
N ALA A 281 -1.97 -16.28 -8.43
CA ALA A 281 -2.81 -16.83 -7.37
C ALA A 281 -2.00 -17.69 -6.37
N SER A 282 -1.12 -18.55 -6.88
CA SER A 282 -0.23 -19.36 -6.03
C SER A 282 0.70 -18.51 -5.19
N ARG A 283 1.33 -17.49 -5.78
CA ARG A 283 2.23 -16.56 -5.09
C ARG A 283 1.50 -15.77 -4.01
N VAL A 284 0.34 -15.20 -4.33
CA VAL A 284 -0.51 -14.47 -3.37
C VAL A 284 -0.91 -15.36 -2.21
N ARG A 285 -1.36 -16.59 -2.46
CA ARG A 285 -1.73 -17.55 -1.39
C ARG A 285 -0.55 -17.86 -0.46
N THR A 286 0.62 -18.08 -1.03
CA THR A 286 1.84 -18.35 -0.25
C THR A 286 2.21 -17.16 0.65
N LEU A 287 2.15 -15.94 0.10
CA LEU A 287 2.44 -14.71 0.85
C LEU A 287 1.37 -14.41 1.91
N LYS A 288 0.08 -14.64 1.61
CA LYS A 288 -1.01 -14.45 2.57
C LYS A 288 -0.92 -15.45 3.73
N ASN A 289 -0.52 -16.69 3.49
CA ASN A 289 -0.27 -17.66 4.55
C ASN A 289 0.88 -17.19 5.46
N ALA A 290 1.95 -16.62 4.90
CA ALA A 290 3.04 -16.05 5.68
C ALA A 290 2.60 -14.83 6.51
N ALA A 291 1.70 -13.99 5.97
CA ALA A 291 1.11 -12.85 6.68
C ALA A 291 0.32 -13.28 7.93
N ARG A 292 -0.36 -14.43 7.86
CA ARG A 292 -1.10 -15.02 8.98
C ARG A 292 -0.19 -15.70 10.01
N SER A 293 0.87 -16.37 9.56
CA SER A 293 1.76 -17.14 10.43
C SER A 293 2.70 -16.28 11.27
N GLY A 294 3.08 -15.10 10.81
CA GLY A 294 4.01 -14.19 11.50
C GLY A 294 3.54 -13.73 12.88
N LEU A 295 2.25 -13.90 13.19
CA LEU A 295 1.65 -13.50 14.47
C LEU A 295 1.63 -14.63 15.52
N SER A 296 1.54 -15.89 15.10
CA SER A 296 1.52 -17.03 16.02
C SER A 296 2.85 -17.21 16.80
N GLN A 297 3.95 -16.71 16.25
CA GLN A 297 5.26 -16.75 16.93
C GLN A 297 5.41 -15.70 18.05
N ARG A 298 4.53 -14.70 18.15
CA ARG A 298 4.59 -13.68 19.21
C ARG A 298 3.95 -14.10 20.52
N SER A 299 2.93 -14.97 20.47
CA SER A 299 2.29 -15.50 21.68
C SER A 299 3.24 -16.41 22.48
N SER A 300 4.26 -16.99 21.83
CA SER A 300 5.21 -17.92 22.46
C SER A 300 6.49 -17.27 23.02
N THR A 301 6.75 -15.98 22.72
CA THR A 301 7.96 -15.27 23.18
C THR A 301 7.70 -14.29 24.34
N LEU A 302 6.49 -14.24 24.88
CA LEU A 302 6.14 -13.46 26.08
C LEU A 302 6.17 -14.29 27.38
N ASP A 303 6.70 -15.51 27.36
CA ASP A 303 7.09 -16.19 28.59
C ASP A 303 8.35 -15.54 29.17
N VAL A 304 8.10 -14.53 30.01
CA VAL A 304 9.11 -13.95 30.90
C VAL A 304 9.58 -15.04 31.85
N PRO A 305 10.85 -15.37 31.94
CA PRO A 305 11.32 -16.24 33.00
C PRO A 305 11.12 -15.53 34.35
N THR A 306 10.28 -16.12 35.19
CA THR A 306 10.21 -15.77 36.61
C THR A 306 11.60 -16.02 37.21
N VAL A 307 12.28 -14.94 37.60
CA VAL A 307 13.49 -15.01 38.38
C VAL A 307 13.07 -15.33 39.82
N GLU A 308 13.46 -16.49 40.30
CA GLU A 308 13.47 -16.82 41.72
C GLU A 308 14.56 -16.03 42.48
#